data_2792afe2cfe02bda2860bf8d8d4cafa6
#
_entry.id   2792afe2cfe02bda2860bf8d8d4cafa6
#
_cell.length_a   1.000
_cell.length_b   1.000
_cell.length_c   1.000
_cell.angle_alpha   90.00
_cell.angle_beta   90.00
_cell.angle_gamma   90.00
#
_symmetry.space_group_name_H-M   'P 1'
#
loop_
_entity.id
_entity.type
_entity.pdbx_description
1 polymer ?
#
loop_
_entity_poly.entity_id
_entity_poly.type
_entity_poly.pdbx_seq_one_letter_code
_entity_poly.pdbx_strand_id
1 'polypeptide(L)'
;MPEAPGTHQEPRERHTAGAGRESFGSRLGAAMAARGPLCVGIDPHPALLKSWGLDDDAAGLRRFSLTALEAVAPLAAAVKPQVALYERHGSAGMAVLEEVLAEARDQTVLTIADAKRGDIG
;
A
#
# COMPACT_ATOMS: atom_id res chain seq x y z
N MET A 1 -31.87 0.97 0.64
CA MET A 1 -31.67 1.04 0.87
C MET A 1 -31.75 0.78 0.58
N PRO A 2 -31.47 0.38 0.43
CA PRO A 2 -31.17 0.05 0.35
C PRO A 2 -30.98 -0.49 0.45
N GLU A 3 -30.43 -1.32 0.73
CA GLU A 3 -30.03 -1.68 1.08
C GLU A 3 -30.08 -2.29 0.68
N ALA A 4 -29.84 -2.95 0.52
CA ALA A 4 -29.58 -3.26 0.42
C ALA A 4 -29.58 -3.90 0.10
N PRO A 5 -29.61 -4.46 -0.10
CA PRO A 5 -29.23 -4.90 -0.06
C PRO A 5 -28.98 -5.13 0.09
N GLY A 6 -28.77 -5.57 0.45
CA GLY A 6 -28.21 -5.37 0.92
C GLY A 6 -27.97 -5.39 1.29
N THR A 7 -27.87 -5.58 1.48
CA THR A 7 -27.42 -5.16 2.16
C THR A 7 -27.45 -5.19 2.70
N HIS A 8 -27.17 -5.57 2.93
CA HIS A 8 -26.96 -5.11 3.77
C HIS A 8 -26.69 -5.14 4.14
N GLN A 9 -26.41 -5.36 4.44
CA GLN A 9 -25.98 -4.99 5.14
C GLN A 9 -25.67 -4.90 5.65
N GLU A 10 -25.33 -5.17 6.00
CA GLU A 10 -24.85 -4.85 6.79
C GLU A 10 -24.54 -4.75 7.34
N PRO A 11 -24.54 -4.85 7.59
CA PRO A 11 -23.89 -4.50 8.42
C PRO A 11 -23.41 -4.45 8.88
N ARG A 12 -22.93 -4.60 9.10
CA ARG A 12 -22.33 -4.35 9.73
C ARG A 12 -21.65 -4.15 9.96
N GLU A 13 -21.11 -4.26 10.07
CA GLU A 13 -20.42 -3.80 10.40
C GLU A 13 -20.13 -3.42 10.59
N ARG A 14 -19.84 -3.12 10.82
CA ARG A 14 -19.55 -2.53 11.38
C ARG A 14 -19.06 -2.16 11.64
N HIS A 15 -18.45 -2.21 11.84
CA HIS A 15 -17.88 -1.58 12.14
C HIS A 15 -17.52 -0.97 12.37
N THR A 16 -16.99 -0.89 12.53
CA THR A 16 -16.65 -0.24 12.81
C THR A 16 -16.23 0.68 13.00
N ALA A 17 -16.07 0.30 13.28
CA ALA A 17 -15.28 1.32 13.71
C ALA A 17 -15.04 2.43 12.81
N GLY A 18 -14.51 3.14 12.76
CA GLY A 18 -14.40 4.20 11.85
C GLY A 18 -15.69 4.62 11.31
N ALA A 19 -16.54 5.03 12.18
CA ALA A 19 -17.78 5.60 11.74
C ALA A 19 -17.50 6.68 10.72
N GLY A 20 -18.18 6.67 9.60
CA GLY A 20 -17.94 7.61 8.53
C GLY A 20 -16.83 7.21 7.57
N ARG A 21 -16.10 6.17 7.90
CA ARG A 21 -15.04 5.73 7.04
C ARG A 21 -15.60 4.81 5.97
N GLU A 22 -15.26 5.09 4.73
CA GLU A 22 -15.69 4.22 3.65
C GLU A 22 -14.96 2.89 3.69
N SER A 23 -15.59 1.86 3.19
CA SER A 23 -14.94 0.56 3.07
C SER A 23 -13.77 0.64 2.10
N PHE A 24 -12.86 -0.31 2.22
CA PHE A 24 -11.75 -0.37 1.28
C PHE A 24 -12.25 -0.57 -0.15
N GLY A 25 -13.26 -1.44 -0.35
CA GLY A 25 -13.80 -1.68 -1.68
C GLY A 25 -14.37 -0.42 -2.30
N SER A 26 -15.09 0.37 -1.49
CA SER A 26 -15.65 1.64 -1.97
C SER A 26 -14.54 2.63 -2.32
N ARG A 27 -13.52 2.71 -1.47
CA ARG A 27 -12.40 3.61 -1.71
C ARG A 27 -11.60 3.18 -2.94
N LEU A 28 -11.43 1.88 -3.13
CA LEU A 28 -10.74 1.37 -4.31
C LEU A 28 -11.52 1.68 -5.58
N GLY A 29 -12.84 1.49 -5.53
CA GLY A 29 -13.69 1.82 -6.67
C GLY A 29 -13.57 3.29 -7.06
N ALA A 30 -13.60 4.18 -6.08
CA ALA A 30 -13.45 5.60 -6.33
C ALA A 30 -12.08 5.93 -6.90
N ALA A 31 -11.02 5.31 -6.37
CA ALA A 31 -9.68 5.53 -6.87
C ALA A 31 -9.52 5.04 -8.30
N MET A 32 -10.11 3.89 -8.62
CA MET A 32 -10.06 3.34 -9.97
C MET A 32 -10.82 4.24 -10.94
N ALA A 33 -11.94 4.81 -10.52
CA ALA A 33 -12.69 5.72 -11.36
C ALA A 33 -11.89 6.99 -11.63
N ALA A 34 -11.12 7.46 -10.65
CA ALA A 34 -10.35 8.69 -10.79
C ALA A 34 -9.03 8.49 -11.53
N ARG A 35 -8.38 7.33 -11.34
CA ARG A 35 -7.02 7.11 -11.84
C ARG A 35 -6.85 5.89 -12.73
N GLY A 36 -7.92 5.15 -12.96
CA GLY A 36 -7.83 3.91 -13.70
C GLY A 36 -7.51 2.73 -12.77
N PRO A 37 -7.51 1.52 -13.29
CA PRO A 37 -7.40 0.30 -12.47
C PRO A 37 -5.98 -0.16 -12.17
N LEU A 38 -4.99 0.70 -12.29
CA LEU A 38 -3.59 0.29 -12.13
C LEU A 38 -3.23 0.11 -10.66
N CYS A 39 -2.65 -1.05 -10.36
CA CYS A 39 -2.08 -1.32 -9.05
C CYS A 39 -0.60 -1.62 -9.28
N VAL A 40 0.27 -0.85 -8.64
CA VAL A 40 1.70 -0.93 -8.88
C VAL A 40 2.41 -1.54 -7.68
N GLY A 41 3.24 -2.56 -7.91
CA GLY A 41 4.05 -3.15 -6.86
C GLY A 41 5.27 -2.29 -6.57
N ILE A 42 5.65 -2.22 -5.30
CA ILE A 42 6.90 -1.59 -4.89
C ILE A 42 7.73 -2.69 -4.25
N ASP A 43 8.69 -3.19 -5.02
CA ASP A 43 9.46 -4.36 -4.65
C ASP A 43 10.95 -4.03 -4.66
N PRO A 44 11.45 -3.43 -3.58
CA PRO A 44 12.85 -2.97 -3.53
C PRO A 44 13.86 -4.10 -3.30
N HIS A 45 14.01 -4.95 -4.30
CA HIS A 45 15.01 -6.02 -4.27
C HIS A 45 16.42 -5.45 -4.25
N PRO A 46 17.37 -6.15 -3.63
CA PRO A 46 18.76 -5.67 -3.59
C PRO A 46 19.33 -5.34 -4.96
N ALA A 47 19.06 -6.19 -5.95
CA ALA A 47 19.56 -5.96 -7.31
C ALA A 47 18.98 -4.67 -7.91
N LEU A 48 17.73 -4.38 -7.59
CA LEU A 48 17.09 -3.18 -8.11
C LEU A 48 17.66 -1.92 -7.44
N LEU A 49 17.89 -1.97 -6.12
CA LEU A 49 18.54 -0.87 -5.43
C LEU A 49 19.90 -0.59 -6.06
N LYS A 50 20.67 -1.66 -6.32
CA LYS A 50 21.97 -1.50 -6.90
C LYS A 50 21.89 -0.90 -8.29
N SER A 51 20.94 -1.32 -9.10
CA SER A 51 20.82 -0.79 -10.45
C SER A 51 20.46 0.69 -10.46
N TRP A 52 19.89 1.19 -9.36
CA TRP A 52 19.59 2.61 -9.20
C TRP A 52 20.77 3.37 -8.58
N GLY A 53 21.87 2.69 -8.31
CA GLY A 53 23.03 3.33 -7.67
C GLY A 53 22.85 3.55 -6.20
N LEU A 54 21.96 2.78 -5.56
CA LEU A 54 21.69 2.92 -4.14
C LEU A 54 22.30 1.76 -3.36
N ASP A 55 22.62 2.02 -2.10
CA ASP A 55 23.12 0.97 -1.23
C ASP A 55 21.96 0.11 -0.74
N ASP A 56 22.28 -1.15 -0.42
CA ASP A 56 21.28 -2.07 0.09
C ASP A 56 21.19 -1.92 1.60
N ASP A 57 20.65 -0.80 2.03
CA ASP A 57 20.45 -0.49 3.44
C ASP A 57 19.13 0.29 3.59
N ALA A 58 18.80 0.64 4.82
CA ALA A 58 17.53 1.33 5.07
C ALA A 58 17.44 2.67 4.33
N ALA A 59 18.55 3.39 4.21
CA ALA A 59 18.55 4.67 3.51
C ALA A 59 18.28 4.47 2.02
N GLY A 60 18.93 3.48 1.40
CA GLY A 60 18.68 3.15 0.00
C GLY A 60 17.27 2.67 -0.22
N LEU A 61 16.79 1.83 0.68
CA LEU A 61 15.41 1.34 0.66
C LEU A 61 14.43 2.50 0.69
N ARG A 62 14.65 3.46 1.56
CA ARG A 62 13.79 4.62 1.70
C ARG A 62 13.80 5.46 0.41
N ARG A 63 15.00 5.74 -0.10
CA ARG A 63 15.14 6.55 -1.29
C ARG A 63 14.42 5.93 -2.47
N PHE A 64 14.62 4.64 -2.68
CA PHE A 64 13.97 3.93 -3.76
C PHE A 64 12.45 3.95 -3.60
N SER A 65 11.97 3.60 -2.41
CA SER A 65 10.54 3.43 -2.19
C SER A 65 9.78 4.73 -2.33
N LEU A 66 10.31 5.81 -1.76
CA LEU A 66 9.62 7.10 -1.85
C LEU A 66 9.69 7.68 -3.26
N THR A 67 10.81 7.47 -3.96
CA THR A 67 10.91 7.93 -5.34
C THR A 67 9.93 7.17 -6.24
N ALA A 68 9.85 5.86 -6.07
CA ALA A 68 8.92 5.05 -6.85
C ALA A 68 7.47 5.45 -6.56
N LEU A 69 7.16 5.64 -5.29
CA LEU A 69 5.80 6.04 -4.90
C LEU A 69 5.44 7.37 -5.53
N GLU A 70 6.34 8.34 -5.44
CA GLU A 70 6.07 9.66 -6.01
C GLU A 70 5.79 9.59 -7.51
N ALA A 71 6.55 8.74 -8.20
CA ALA A 71 6.41 8.61 -9.64
C ALA A 71 5.08 7.98 -10.04
N VAL A 72 4.59 7.00 -9.27
CA VAL A 72 3.38 6.27 -9.65
C VAL A 72 2.10 6.79 -9.01
N ALA A 73 2.21 7.54 -7.94
CA ALA A 73 1.02 7.98 -7.18
C ALA A 73 -0.03 8.67 -8.05
N PRO A 74 0.33 9.56 -8.98
CA PRO A 74 -0.69 10.20 -9.81
C PRO A 74 -1.39 9.26 -10.77
N LEU A 75 -0.81 8.10 -11.02
CA LEU A 75 -1.29 7.18 -12.05
C LEU A 75 -1.93 5.92 -11.52
N ALA A 76 -1.69 5.59 -10.25
CA ALA A 76 -2.12 4.32 -9.70
C ALA A 76 -3.29 4.48 -8.75
N ALA A 77 -4.24 3.58 -8.83
CA ALA A 77 -5.33 3.51 -7.85
C ALA A 77 -4.79 2.98 -6.52
N ALA A 78 -3.83 2.08 -6.58
CA ALA A 78 -3.25 1.48 -5.38
C ALA A 78 -1.79 1.13 -5.62
N VAL A 79 -1.02 1.08 -4.55
CA VAL A 79 0.34 0.56 -4.58
C VAL A 79 0.43 -0.62 -3.63
N LYS A 80 1.31 -1.56 -3.95
CA LYS A 80 1.42 -2.78 -3.17
C LYS A 80 2.87 -3.01 -2.77
N PRO A 81 3.32 -2.46 -1.64
CA PRO A 81 4.67 -2.71 -1.17
C PRO A 81 4.80 -4.13 -0.66
N GLN A 82 5.91 -4.78 -1.01
CA GLN A 82 6.16 -6.14 -0.56
C GLN A 82 6.88 -6.09 0.77
N VAL A 83 6.16 -6.44 1.83
CA VAL A 83 6.60 -6.23 3.20
C VAL A 83 7.93 -6.94 3.51
N ALA A 84 8.12 -8.14 2.98
CA ALA A 84 9.34 -8.90 3.26
C ALA A 84 10.61 -8.14 2.89
N LEU A 85 10.55 -7.33 1.85
CA LEU A 85 11.72 -6.59 1.39
C LEU A 85 12.06 -5.42 2.31
N TYR A 86 11.13 -5.04 3.18
CA TYR A 86 11.37 -4.04 4.22
C TYR A 86 11.82 -4.72 5.50
N GLU A 87 11.18 -5.86 5.83
CA GLU A 87 11.51 -6.62 7.04
C GLU A 87 12.95 -7.09 7.08
N ARG A 88 13.54 -7.36 5.93
CA ARG A 88 14.93 -7.84 5.87
C ARG A 88 15.92 -6.82 6.43
N HIS A 89 15.51 -5.58 6.56
CA HIS A 89 16.34 -4.53 7.14
C HIS A 89 15.99 -4.27 8.62
N GLY A 90 15.19 -5.15 9.22
CA GLY A 90 14.86 -5.04 10.64
C GLY A 90 13.97 -3.85 10.95
N SER A 91 14.12 -3.31 12.13
CA SER A 91 13.26 -2.21 12.57
C SER A 91 13.43 -0.96 11.71
N ALA A 92 14.65 -0.73 11.21
CA ALA A 92 14.88 0.42 10.33
C ALA A 92 14.10 0.27 9.02
N GLY A 93 14.03 -0.96 8.49
CA GLY A 93 13.25 -1.22 7.28
C GLY A 93 11.76 -1.08 7.52
N MET A 94 11.28 -1.53 8.68
CA MET A 94 9.87 -1.38 9.00
C MET A 94 9.50 0.09 9.19
N ALA A 95 10.40 0.89 9.73
CA ALA A 95 10.16 2.33 9.83
C ALA A 95 10.04 2.96 8.44
N VAL A 96 10.83 2.48 7.47
CA VAL A 96 10.70 2.94 6.09
C VAL A 96 9.34 2.55 5.52
N LEU A 97 8.90 1.32 5.77
CA LEU A 97 7.59 0.90 5.30
C LEU A 97 6.48 1.78 5.86
N GLU A 98 6.55 2.10 7.15
CA GLU A 98 5.57 2.98 7.77
C GLU A 98 5.56 4.36 7.11
N GLU A 99 6.74 4.85 6.76
CA GLU A 99 6.85 6.14 6.10
C GLU A 99 6.23 6.09 4.69
N VAL A 100 6.46 5.00 3.97
CA VAL A 100 5.89 4.81 2.64
C VAL A 100 4.37 4.77 2.72
N LEU A 101 3.82 4.04 3.70
CA LEU A 101 2.38 3.96 3.86
C LEU A 101 1.78 5.32 4.21
N ALA A 102 2.46 6.08 5.05
CA ALA A 102 2.00 7.42 5.42
C ALA A 102 2.02 8.36 4.22
N GLU A 103 3.09 8.31 3.44
CA GLU A 103 3.21 9.15 2.26
C GLU A 103 2.16 8.80 1.22
N ALA A 104 1.89 7.51 1.03
CA ALA A 104 0.84 7.08 0.11
C ALA A 104 -0.51 7.64 0.55
N ARG A 105 -0.79 7.60 1.85
CA ARG A 105 -2.04 8.14 2.38
C ARG A 105 -2.13 9.64 2.12
N ASP A 106 -1.03 10.36 2.31
CA ASP A 106 -1.02 11.79 2.07
C ASP A 106 -1.26 12.13 0.60
N GLN A 107 -0.86 11.23 -0.29
CA GLN A 107 -1.09 11.40 -1.71
C GLN A 107 -2.38 10.73 -2.19
N THR A 108 -3.20 10.29 -1.27
CA THR A 108 -4.49 9.64 -1.52
C THR A 108 -4.39 8.41 -2.41
N VAL A 109 -3.30 7.67 -2.30
CA VAL A 109 -3.12 6.40 -2.98
C VAL A 109 -3.41 5.30 -1.97
N LEU A 110 -4.24 4.33 -2.36
CA LEU A 110 -4.52 3.21 -1.50
C LEU A 110 -3.33 2.27 -1.44
N THR A 111 -3.17 1.57 -0.34
CA THR A 111 -2.06 0.64 -0.18
C THR A 111 -2.56 -0.75 0.16
N ILE A 112 -1.87 -1.74 -0.39
CA ILE A 112 -2.11 -3.14 -0.07
C ILE A 112 -0.75 -3.68 0.36
N ALA A 113 -0.54 -3.82 1.65
CA ALA A 113 0.73 -4.33 2.16
C ALA A 113 0.77 -5.84 1.94
N ASP A 114 1.64 -6.28 1.04
CA ASP A 114 1.73 -7.68 0.68
C ASP A 114 2.69 -8.38 1.63
N ALA A 115 2.13 -9.01 2.64
CA ALA A 115 2.90 -9.65 3.68
C ALA A 115 2.78 -11.17 3.55
N LYS A 116 3.41 -11.70 2.53
CA LYS A 116 3.41 -13.14 2.34
C LYS A 116 4.13 -13.81 3.49
N ARG A 117 3.47 -14.79 4.08
CA ARG A 117 4.07 -15.59 5.13
C ARG A 117 4.07 -17.03 4.66
N GLY A 118 5.21 -17.68 4.84
CA GLY A 118 5.26 -19.09 4.59
C GLY A 118 4.26 -19.71 5.53
N ASP A 119 3.39 -20.48 4.98
CA ASP A 119 2.41 -21.08 5.81
C ASP A 119 3.04 -22.16 6.58
N ILE A 120 3.01 -22.08 7.84
CA ILE A 120 3.58 -23.01 8.59
C ILE A 120 2.72 -24.07 8.93
N GLY A 121 1.70 -24.09 8.40
CA GLY A 121 0.75 -25.18 8.49
C GLY A 121 0.98 -26.04 9.59
#